data_dd1ae619a281aea1857b2ab85af0bbd6
#
_entry.id   dd1ae619a281aea1857b2ab85af0bbd6
#
_cell.length_a   1.000
_cell.length_b   1.000
_cell.length_c   1.000
_cell.angle_alpha   90.00
_cell.angle_beta   90.00
_cell.angle_gamma   90.00
#
_symmetry.space_group_name_H-M   'P 1'
#
loop_
_entity.id
_entity.type
_entity.pdbx_description
1 polymer ?
#
loop_
_entity_poly.entity_id
_entity_poly.type
_entity_poly.pdbx_seq_one_letter_code
_entity_poly.pdbx_strand_id
1 'polypeptide(L)'
;MNKKEFWRAVKFVLFSISAGVIQIVSFTLLQEIVIKDVNQPYGWSYFISLALSVIWNFTFNRKFTFKSANNVPIAMLKVLGYYVVFTPISIFGGVALVNVGWNEYLVLAISMVVNFVTEYIFDTLVVFRNSIDTNDIAKKQAQQNDQSDNTMDGQADE
;
A
#
# COMPACT_ATOMS: atom_id res chain seq x y z
N MET A 1 8.80 13.43 13.03
CA MET A 1 8.46 12.04 12.61
C MET A 1 9.39 11.11 13.38
N ASN A 2 8.84 10.19 14.17
CA ASN A 2 9.62 9.23 14.97
C ASN A 2 10.27 8.20 14.02
N LYS A 3 11.44 7.65 14.37
CA LYS A 3 12.17 6.63 13.58
C LYS A 3 11.27 5.45 13.17
N LYS A 4 10.36 5.03 14.04
CA LYS A 4 9.37 3.95 13.78
C LYS A 4 8.37 4.34 12.68
N GLU A 5 7.87 5.57 12.70
CA GLU A 5 6.93 6.08 11.69
C GLU A 5 7.60 6.26 10.32
N PHE A 6 8.84 6.75 10.33
CA PHE A 6 9.64 6.84 9.11
C PHE A 6 9.81 5.47 8.43
N TRP A 7 10.23 4.45 9.18
CA TRP A 7 10.37 3.09 8.63
C TRP A 7 9.04 2.48 8.20
N ARG A 8 7.92 2.85 8.85
CA ARG A 8 6.58 2.45 8.41
C ARG A 8 6.25 3.05 7.04
N ALA A 9 6.51 4.35 6.84
CA ALA A 9 6.30 5.02 5.56
C ALA A 9 7.20 4.42 4.46
N VAL A 10 8.47 4.16 4.74
CA VAL A 10 9.38 3.51 3.79
C VAL A 10 8.87 2.13 3.37
N LYS A 11 8.42 1.29 4.30
CA LYS A 11 7.84 -0.02 3.99
C LYS A 11 6.59 0.10 3.15
N PHE A 12 5.71 1.07 3.46
CA PHE A 12 4.50 1.33 2.68
C PHE A 12 4.86 1.62 1.22
N VAL A 13 5.78 2.54 0.97
CA VAL A 13 6.21 2.89 -0.39
C VAL A 13 6.82 1.68 -1.11
N LEU A 14 7.69 0.93 -0.45
CA LEU A 14 8.32 -0.26 -1.06
C LEU A 14 7.29 -1.33 -1.46
N PHE A 15 6.32 -1.62 -0.61
CA PHE A 15 5.26 -2.57 -0.94
C PHE A 15 4.32 -2.03 -2.04
N SER A 16 4.04 -0.73 -2.05
CA SER A 16 3.25 -0.10 -3.12
C SER A 16 3.97 -0.14 -4.47
N ILE A 17 5.28 0.09 -4.50
CA ILE A 17 6.10 -0.08 -5.71
C ILE A 17 6.08 -1.55 -6.17
N SER A 18 6.24 -2.50 -5.25
CA SER A 18 6.19 -3.93 -5.58
C SER A 18 4.83 -4.35 -6.14
N ALA A 19 3.74 -3.77 -5.65
CA ALA A 19 2.40 -3.99 -6.19
C ALA A 19 2.27 -3.47 -7.63
N GLY A 20 2.89 -2.32 -7.95
CA GLY A 20 2.99 -1.81 -9.31
C GLY A 20 3.72 -2.78 -10.25
N VAL A 21 4.82 -3.37 -9.79
CA VAL A 21 5.53 -4.43 -10.55
C VAL A 21 4.62 -5.64 -10.77
N ILE A 22 3.93 -6.12 -9.74
CA ILE A 22 2.95 -7.22 -9.86
C ILE A 22 1.88 -6.88 -10.90
N GLN A 23 1.35 -5.65 -10.90
CA GLN A 23 0.35 -5.22 -11.87
C GLN A 23 0.89 -5.28 -13.30
N ILE A 24 2.09 -4.74 -13.55
CA ILE A 24 2.70 -4.73 -14.88
C ILE A 24 2.95 -6.16 -15.37
N VAL A 25 3.57 -7.00 -14.53
CA VAL A 25 3.89 -8.39 -14.90
C VAL A 25 2.63 -9.20 -15.16
N SER A 26 1.64 -9.14 -14.27
CA SER A 26 0.38 -9.88 -14.45
C SER A 26 -0.44 -9.36 -15.62
N PHE A 27 -0.45 -8.04 -15.87
CA PHE A 27 -1.09 -7.46 -17.05
C PHE A 27 -0.48 -8.02 -18.34
N THR A 28 0.85 -7.99 -18.45
CA THR A 28 1.58 -8.48 -19.62
C THR A 28 1.31 -9.98 -19.84
N LEU A 29 1.41 -10.79 -18.80
CA LEU A 29 1.13 -12.23 -18.89
C LEU A 29 -0.31 -12.52 -19.33
N LEU A 30 -1.28 -11.82 -18.75
CA LEU A 30 -2.69 -11.98 -19.12
C LEU A 30 -2.94 -11.55 -20.55
N GLN A 31 -2.42 -10.38 -20.96
CA GLN A 31 -2.62 -9.81 -22.28
C GLN A 31 -2.01 -10.68 -23.40
N GLU A 32 -0.79 -11.15 -23.18
CA GLU A 32 -0.01 -11.83 -24.22
C GLU A 32 -0.20 -13.35 -24.26
N ILE A 33 -0.58 -13.97 -23.13
CA ILE A 33 -0.57 -15.43 -23.01
C ILE A 33 -1.95 -16.00 -22.69
N VAL A 34 -2.66 -15.43 -21.71
CA VAL A 34 -3.86 -16.06 -21.13
C VAL A 34 -5.14 -15.62 -21.83
N ILE A 35 -5.29 -14.33 -22.13
CA ILE A 35 -6.56 -13.73 -22.61
C ILE A 35 -6.44 -13.28 -24.08
N LYS A 36 -5.45 -13.75 -24.79
CA LYS A 36 -5.12 -13.33 -26.16
C LYS A 36 -6.30 -13.43 -27.13
N ASP A 37 -7.13 -14.46 -26.99
CA ASP A 37 -8.23 -14.78 -27.91
C ASP A 37 -9.60 -14.33 -27.39
N VAL A 38 -9.66 -13.60 -26.27
CA VAL A 38 -10.91 -13.12 -25.68
C VAL A 38 -11.32 -11.78 -26.29
N ASN A 39 -12.59 -11.56 -26.48
CA ASN A 39 -13.11 -10.26 -26.91
C ASN A 39 -12.81 -9.19 -25.84
N GLN A 40 -12.17 -8.08 -26.23
CA GLN A 40 -11.67 -7.02 -25.36
C GLN A 40 -10.64 -7.52 -24.31
N PRO A 41 -9.51 -8.09 -24.74
CA PRO A 41 -8.52 -8.66 -23.81
C PRO A 41 -7.92 -7.60 -22.87
N TYR A 42 -7.76 -6.35 -23.32
CA TYR A 42 -7.22 -5.24 -22.52
C TYR A 42 -8.01 -4.98 -21.24
N GLY A 43 -9.34 -4.90 -21.33
CA GLY A 43 -10.18 -4.61 -20.16
C GLY A 43 -10.09 -5.67 -19.07
N TRP A 44 -10.14 -6.93 -19.45
CA TRP A 44 -10.01 -8.05 -18.52
C TRP A 44 -8.61 -8.18 -17.92
N SER A 45 -7.57 -8.04 -18.77
CA SER A 45 -6.17 -8.05 -18.30
C SER A 45 -5.90 -6.93 -17.31
N TYR A 46 -6.39 -5.73 -17.59
CA TYR A 46 -6.27 -4.58 -16.69
C TYR A 46 -6.98 -4.81 -15.37
N PHE A 47 -8.25 -5.25 -15.40
CA PHE A 47 -9.03 -5.46 -14.18
C PHE A 47 -8.42 -6.54 -13.28
N ILE A 48 -8.02 -7.67 -13.84
CA ILE A 48 -7.43 -8.77 -13.07
C ILE A 48 -6.08 -8.37 -12.50
N SER A 49 -5.21 -7.73 -13.29
CA SER A 49 -3.90 -7.27 -12.83
C SER A 49 -4.00 -6.21 -11.74
N LEU A 50 -4.95 -5.28 -11.87
CA LEU A 50 -5.25 -4.29 -10.83
C LEU A 50 -5.72 -4.98 -9.54
N ALA A 51 -6.66 -5.92 -9.62
CA ALA A 51 -7.15 -6.65 -8.46
C ALA A 51 -6.01 -7.39 -7.73
N LEU A 52 -5.13 -8.06 -8.49
CA LEU A 52 -3.96 -8.74 -7.94
C LEU A 52 -2.99 -7.77 -7.24
N SER A 53 -2.73 -6.61 -7.85
CA SER A 53 -1.86 -5.60 -7.26
C SER A 53 -2.44 -5.02 -5.97
N VAL A 54 -3.74 -4.74 -5.93
CA VAL A 54 -4.43 -4.25 -4.72
C VAL A 54 -4.39 -5.28 -3.59
N ILE A 55 -4.68 -6.56 -3.88
CA ILE A 55 -4.60 -7.64 -2.89
C ILE A 55 -3.17 -7.78 -2.35
N TRP A 56 -2.17 -7.71 -3.22
CA TRP A 56 -0.76 -7.75 -2.86
C TRP A 56 -0.41 -6.57 -1.93
N ASN A 57 -0.65 -5.34 -2.40
CA ASN A 57 -0.36 -4.12 -1.65
C ASN A 57 -1.00 -4.13 -0.27
N PHE A 58 -2.30 -4.40 -0.21
CA PHE A 58 -3.05 -4.48 1.04
C PHE A 58 -2.48 -5.54 1.98
N THR A 59 -2.23 -6.76 1.49
CA THR A 59 -1.78 -7.89 2.31
C THR A 59 -0.43 -7.60 2.96
N PHE A 60 0.53 -7.10 2.18
CA PHE A 60 1.87 -6.81 2.67
C PHE A 60 1.89 -5.58 3.58
N ASN A 61 1.19 -4.52 3.23
CA ASN A 61 1.09 -3.35 4.09
C ASN A 61 0.40 -3.67 5.41
N ARG A 62 -0.71 -4.39 5.38
CA ARG A 62 -1.40 -4.84 6.61
C ARG A 62 -0.48 -5.66 7.51
N LYS A 63 0.25 -6.63 6.95
CA LYS A 63 1.07 -7.58 7.72
C LYS A 63 2.37 -6.97 8.23
N PHE A 64 3.10 -6.22 7.41
CA PHE A 64 4.48 -5.80 7.69
C PHE A 64 4.65 -4.31 7.96
N THR A 65 3.83 -3.46 7.33
CA THR A 65 3.87 -2.01 7.52
C THR A 65 3.10 -1.61 8.75
N PHE A 66 1.81 -1.94 8.80
CA PHE A 66 0.92 -1.59 9.91
C PHE A 66 0.88 -2.66 10.99
N LYS A 67 1.35 -3.88 10.72
CA LYS A 67 1.36 -5.03 11.63
C LYS A 67 -0.01 -5.23 12.31
N SER A 68 -1.07 -5.16 11.50
CA SER A 68 -2.44 -5.10 11.98
C SER A 68 -3.09 -6.49 12.02
N ALA A 69 -3.84 -6.76 13.08
CA ALA A 69 -4.70 -7.94 13.25
C ALA A 69 -6.18 -7.67 12.91
N ASN A 70 -6.50 -6.53 12.27
CA ASN A 70 -7.87 -6.16 11.95
C ASN A 70 -8.57 -7.13 10.96
N ASN A 71 -9.90 -7.00 10.88
CA ASN A 71 -10.72 -7.78 9.94
C ASN A 71 -10.40 -7.38 8.48
N VAL A 72 -9.97 -8.36 7.68
CA VAL A 72 -9.52 -8.15 6.28
C VAL A 72 -10.62 -7.58 5.38
N PRO A 73 -11.82 -8.17 5.27
CA PRO A 73 -12.91 -7.65 4.45
C PRO A 73 -13.27 -6.19 4.77
N ILE A 74 -13.37 -5.84 6.04
CA ILE A 74 -13.71 -4.48 6.46
C ILE A 74 -12.59 -3.50 6.09
N ALA A 75 -11.33 -3.88 6.30
CA ALA A 75 -10.19 -3.06 5.94
C ALA A 75 -10.10 -2.85 4.43
N MET A 76 -10.29 -3.91 3.62
CA MET A 76 -10.32 -3.80 2.16
C MET A 76 -11.47 -2.93 1.66
N LEU A 77 -12.65 -3.01 2.27
CA LEU A 77 -13.78 -2.14 1.92
C LEU A 77 -13.46 -0.65 2.16
N LYS A 78 -12.75 -0.33 3.24
CA LYS A 78 -12.30 1.03 3.51
C LYS A 78 -11.30 1.51 2.46
N VAL A 79 -10.32 0.68 2.09
CA VAL A 79 -9.36 0.99 1.02
C VAL A 79 -10.08 1.19 -0.31
N LEU A 80 -11.04 0.34 -0.65
CA LEU A 80 -11.87 0.53 -1.85
C LEU A 80 -12.61 1.87 -1.80
N GLY A 81 -13.20 2.24 -0.66
CA GLY A 81 -13.84 3.53 -0.46
C GLY A 81 -12.90 4.72 -0.71
N TYR A 82 -11.65 4.62 -0.29
CA TYR A 82 -10.63 5.62 -0.60
C TYR A 82 -10.45 5.77 -2.12
N TYR A 83 -10.25 4.67 -2.86
CA TYR A 83 -10.03 4.71 -4.30
C TYR A 83 -11.25 5.20 -5.09
N VAL A 84 -12.47 4.91 -4.63
CA VAL A 84 -13.71 5.44 -5.24
C VAL A 84 -13.75 6.97 -5.20
N VAL A 85 -13.19 7.59 -4.16
CA VAL A 85 -13.13 9.05 -4.03
C VAL A 85 -11.86 9.61 -4.69
N PHE A 86 -10.71 9.03 -4.41
CA PHE A 86 -9.42 9.54 -4.89
C PHE A 86 -9.29 9.47 -6.41
N THR A 87 -9.73 8.36 -7.04
CA THR A 87 -9.53 8.14 -8.48
C THR A 87 -10.20 9.20 -9.35
N PRO A 88 -11.49 9.53 -9.17
CA PRO A 88 -12.11 10.62 -9.93
C PRO A 88 -11.41 11.96 -9.71
N ILE A 89 -11.09 12.31 -8.47
CA ILE A 89 -10.41 13.57 -8.13
C ILE A 89 -9.05 13.66 -8.84
N SER A 90 -8.28 12.58 -8.81
CA SER A 90 -6.97 12.50 -9.48
C SER A 90 -7.09 12.62 -11.00
N ILE A 91 -8.08 11.98 -11.61
CA ILE A 91 -8.33 12.06 -13.06
C ILE A 91 -8.71 13.49 -13.45
N PHE A 92 -9.71 14.08 -12.82
CA PHE A 92 -10.16 15.44 -13.16
C PHE A 92 -9.08 16.48 -12.91
N GLY A 93 -8.37 16.38 -11.78
CA GLY A 93 -7.24 17.25 -11.47
C GLY A 93 -6.09 17.10 -12.47
N GLY A 94 -5.74 15.88 -12.84
CA GLY A 94 -4.71 15.61 -13.85
C GLY A 94 -5.07 16.17 -15.22
N VAL A 95 -6.28 15.93 -15.70
CA VAL A 95 -6.77 16.48 -16.97
C VAL A 95 -6.75 18.00 -16.96
N ALA A 96 -7.17 18.64 -15.88
CA ALA A 96 -7.14 20.10 -15.76
C ALA A 96 -5.71 20.67 -15.86
N LEU A 97 -4.71 20.02 -15.21
CA LEU A 97 -3.32 20.45 -15.28
C LEU A 97 -2.72 20.25 -16.68
N VAL A 98 -3.01 19.14 -17.35
CA VAL A 98 -2.57 18.90 -18.72
C VAL A 98 -3.17 19.93 -19.68
N ASN A 99 -4.44 20.27 -19.54
CA ASN A 99 -5.11 21.28 -20.36
C ASN A 99 -4.53 22.69 -20.21
N VAL A 100 -3.93 23.03 -19.07
CA VAL A 100 -3.20 24.30 -18.88
C VAL A 100 -1.73 24.22 -19.30
N GLY A 101 -1.32 23.13 -19.95
CA GLY A 101 -0.01 22.98 -20.57
C GLY A 101 1.05 22.30 -19.73
N TRP A 102 0.69 21.64 -18.63
CA TRP A 102 1.66 20.86 -17.87
C TRP A 102 2.04 19.58 -18.62
N ASN A 103 3.29 19.15 -18.46
CA ASN A 103 3.74 17.88 -19.02
C ASN A 103 3.02 16.70 -18.38
N GLU A 104 2.47 15.79 -19.19
CA GLU A 104 1.68 14.63 -18.75
C GLU A 104 2.43 13.72 -17.76
N TYR A 105 3.73 13.50 -17.99
CA TYR A 105 4.56 12.67 -17.10
C TYR A 105 4.81 13.34 -15.76
N LEU A 106 4.94 14.69 -15.76
CA LEU A 106 5.07 15.45 -14.51
C LEU A 106 3.78 15.38 -13.70
N VAL A 107 2.62 15.54 -14.35
CA VAL A 107 1.30 15.41 -13.73
C VAL A 107 1.10 13.99 -13.17
N LEU A 108 1.49 12.97 -13.93
CA LEU A 108 1.46 11.58 -13.48
C LEU A 108 2.32 11.37 -12.22
N ALA A 109 3.57 11.83 -12.24
CA ALA A 109 4.49 11.70 -11.11
C ALA A 109 3.96 12.40 -9.84
N ILE A 110 3.43 13.62 -9.98
CA ILE A 110 2.80 14.35 -8.87
C ILE A 110 1.58 13.58 -8.34
N SER A 111 0.71 13.09 -9.23
CA SER A 111 -0.45 12.30 -8.85
C SER A 111 -0.06 11.03 -8.08
N MET A 112 1.01 10.35 -8.49
CA MET A 112 1.53 9.18 -7.77
C MET A 112 2.03 9.55 -6.37
N VAL A 113 2.77 10.65 -6.22
CA VAL A 113 3.26 11.10 -4.91
C VAL A 113 2.10 11.50 -4.01
N VAL A 114 1.12 12.25 -4.53
CA VAL A 114 -0.09 12.63 -3.80
C VAL A 114 -0.87 11.39 -3.37
N ASN A 115 -1.03 10.41 -4.27
CA ASN A 115 -1.68 9.14 -3.93
C ASN A 115 -0.96 8.43 -2.78
N PHE A 116 0.35 8.24 -2.86
CA PHE A 116 1.11 7.57 -1.79
C PHE A 116 0.98 8.26 -0.44
N VAL A 117 1.05 9.59 -0.42
CA VAL A 117 0.94 10.35 0.82
C VAL A 117 -0.47 10.26 1.40
N THR A 118 -1.49 10.50 0.58
CA THR A 118 -2.88 10.49 1.03
C THR A 118 -3.39 9.10 1.38
N GLU A 119 -3.00 8.07 0.62
CA GLU A 119 -3.29 6.67 0.94
C GLU A 119 -2.64 6.24 2.26
N TYR A 120 -1.36 6.58 2.47
CA TYR A 120 -0.67 6.28 3.73
C TYR A 120 -1.36 6.94 4.94
N ILE A 121 -1.76 8.21 4.80
CA ILE A 121 -2.49 8.93 5.85
C ILE A 121 -3.85 8.26 6.10
N PHE A 122 -4.58 7.96 5.04
CA PHE A 122 -5.89 7.29 5.14
C PHE A 122 -5.77 5.91 5.79
N ASP A 123 -4.83 5.11 5.38
CA ASP A 123 -4.58 3.79 5.95
C ASP A 123 -4.23 3.87 7.44
N THR A 124 -3.39 4.83 7.81
CA THR A 124 -2.99 5.02 9.20
C THR A 124 -4.16 5.49 10.08
N LEU A 125 -4.96 6.44 9.60
CA LEU A 125 -5.99 7.12 10.40
C LEU A 125 -7.37 6.45 10.33
N VAL A 126 -7.67 5.72 9.26
CA VAL A 126 -9.01 5.17 9.01
C VAL A 126 -9.01 3.64 8.95
N VAL A 127 -8.11 3.05 8.14
CA VAL A 127 -8.11 1.60 7.92
C VAL A 127 -7.56 0.87 9.13
N PHE A 128 -6.39 1.28 9.62
CA PHE A 128 -5.64 0.59 10.67
C PHE A 128 -5.59 1.30 12.01
N ARG A 129 -6.30 2.42 12.17
CA ARG A 129 -6.24 3.31 13.35
C ARG A 129 -6.18 2.58 14.69
N ASN A 130 -7.05 1.60 14.91
CA ASN A 130 -7.19 0.90 16.19
C ASN A 130 -6.48 -0.47 16.21
N SER A 131 -5.68 -0.77 15.20
CA SER A 131 -5.09 -2.10 15.01
C SER A 131 -3.63 -2.07 14.58
N ILE A 132 -2.98 -0.91 14.64
CA ILE A 132 -1.55 -0.78 14.36
C ILE A 132 -0.77 -1.53 15.45
N ASP A 133 0.24 -2.30 15.02
CA ASP A 133 1.12 -3.08 15.89
C ASP A 133 0.38 -4.11 16.79
N THR A 134 -0.70 -4.72 16.29
CA THR A 134 -1.51 -5.69 17.06
C THR A 134 -1.33 -7.15 16.62
N ASN A 135 -0.65 -7.41 15.50
CA ASN A 135 -0.46 -8.77 15.01
C ASN A 135 0.67 -9.51 15.75
N ASP A 136 0.83 -10.80 15.45
CA ASP A 136 1.83 -11.66 16.12
C ASP A 136 3.28 -11.21 15.88
N ILE A 137 3.57 -10.53 14.76
CA ILE A 137 4.90 -9.98 14.47
C ILE A 137 5.23 -8.86 15.46
N ALA A 138 4.26 -7.98 15.72
CA ALA A 138 4.43 -6.90 16.68
C ALA A 138 4.60 -7.41 18.12
N LYS A 139 3.81 -8.40 18.51
CA LYS A 139 3.88 -9.04 19.83
C LYS A 139 5.25 -9.71 20.08
N LYS A 140 5.75 -10.47 19.09
CA LYS A 140 7.08 -11.12 19.20
C LYS A 140 8.21 -10.09 19.32
N GLN A 141 8.13 -8.98 18.56
CA GLN A 141 9.13 -7.91 18.65
C GLN A 141 9.10 -7.21 20.02
N ALA A 142 7.93 -6.98 20.61
CA ALA A 142 7.82 -6.43 21.96
C ALA A 142 8.47 -7.36 22.99
N GLN A 143 8.18 -8.66 22.95
CA GLN A 143 8.79 -9.65 23.85
C GLN A 143 10.32 -9.74 23.72
N GLN A 144 10.86 -9.65 22.50
CA GLN A 144 12.31 -9.66 22.29
C GLN A 144 12.98 -8.42 22.86
N ASN A 145 12.35 -7.25 22.74
CA ASN A 145 12.89 -6.00 23.28
C ASN A 145 12.90 -6.04 24.81
N ASP A 146 11.82 -6.51 25.44
CA ASP A 146 11.73 -6.65 26.91
C ASP A 146 12.79 -7.62 27.46
N GLN A 147 13.08 -8.73 26.73
CA GLN A 147 14.15 -9.65 27.12
C GLN A 147 15.55 -9.04 26.98
N SER A 148 15.76 -8.22 25.94
CA SER A 148 17.05 -7.56 25.74
C SER A 148 17.34 -6.50 26.80
N ASP A 149 16.32 -5.74 27.19
CA ASP A 149 16.46 -4.71 28.22
C ASP A 149 16.73 -5.35 29.59
N ASN A 150 16.03 -6.42 29.95
CA ASN A 150 16.26 -7.15 31.21
C ASN A 150 17.64 -7.82 31.27
N THR A 151 18.22 -8.21 30.13
CA THR A 151 19.57 -8.80 30.12
C THR A 151 20.66 -7.73 30.25
N MET A 152 20.42 -6.52 29.79
CA MET A 152 21.38 -5.40 29.94
C MET A 152 21.38 -4.86 31.37
N ASP A 153 20.24 -4.75 32.02
CA ASP A 153 20.13 -4.32 33.42
C ASP A 153 20.78 -5.32 34.39
N GLY A 154 20.64 -6.65 34.12
CA GLY A 154 21.27 -7.69 34.94
C GLY A 154 22.80 -7.78 34.81
N GLN A 155 23.42 -7.19 33.78
CA GLN A 155 24.87 -7.13 33.61
C GLN A 155 25.51 -5.84 34.19
N ALA A 156 24.68 -4.86 34.53
CA ALA A 156 25.18 -3.59 35.13
C ALA A 156 25.31 -3.68 36.65
N ASP A 157 24.79 -4.73 37.30
CA ASP A 157 24.80 -4.95 38.76
C ASP A 157 25.89 -5.95 39.22
N GLU A 158 26.71 -6.48 38.30
CA GLU A 158 27.91 -7.29 38.61
C GLU A 158 29.21 -6.47 38.42
#